data_abe3fc9e6493bc313ab5e2a8a64114ca
#
_entry.id   abe3fc9e6493bc313ab5e2a8a64114ca
#
_cell.length_a   1.000
_cell.length_b   1.000
_cell.length_c   1.000
_cell.angle_alpha   90.00
_cell.angle_beta   90.00
_cell.angle_gamma   90.00
#
_symmetry.space_group_name_H-M   'P 1'
#
loop_
_entity.id
_entity.type
_entity.pdbx_description
1 polymer ?
#
loop_
_entity_poly.entity_id
_entity_poly.type
_entity_poly.pdbx_seq_one_letter_code
_entity_poly.pdbx_strand_id
1 'polypeptide(L)'
;MRRVDPVTGLVLVLEGEGNLHVRSPRGEPVRDIAPPEGFSFSHFAGPGAVLVCRGEREIEGWRDWQFEVDAAAGTLRRVAPAW
;
A
#
# COMPACT_ATOMS: atom_id res chain seq x y z
N MET A 1 -6.54 9.19 -2.74
CA MET A 1 -6.77 8.53 -1.44
C MET A 1 -5.58 8.74 -0.53
N ARG A 2 -5.82 8.96 0.72
CA ARG A 2 -4.74 9.16 1.69
C ARG A 2 -5.10 8.54 3.02
N ARG A 3 -4.09 8.14 3.78
CA ARG A 3 -4.26 7.54 5.09
C ARG A 3 -3.04 7.83 5.98
N VAL A 4 -3.28 8.10 7.24
CA VAL A 4 -2.19 8.26 8.22
C VAL A 4 -1.84 6.88 8.76
N ASP A 5 -0.54 6.55 8.71
CA ASP A 5 -0.04 5.34 9.32
C ASP A 5 -0.04 5.51 10.84
N PRO A 6 -0.81 4.69 11.58
CA PRO A 6 -0.93 4.87 13.03
C PRO A 6 0.36 4.55 13.80
N VAL A 7 1.28 3.81 13.19
CA VAL A 7 2.54 3.44 13.85
C VAL A 7 3.57 4.56 13.76
N THR A 8 3.74 5.16 12.59
CA THR A 8 4.77 6.16 12.35
C THR A 8 4.26 7.60 12.30
N GLY A 9 2.96 7.79 12.09
CA GLY A 9 2.38 9.10 11.83
C GLY A 9 2.61 9.61 10.41
N LEU A 10 3.30 8.86 9.58
CA LEU A 10 3.53 9.23 8.19
C LEU A 10 2.23 9.14 7.39
N VAL A 11 2.14 9.95 6.34
CA VAL A 11 0.95 10.01 5.49
C VAL A 11 1.20 9.20 4.22
N LEU A 12 0.31 8.25 3.97
CA LEU A 12 0.34 7.43 2.77
C LEU A 12 -0.64 8.01 1.76
N VAL A 13 -0.16 8.28 0.55
CA VAL A 13 -0.96 8.89 -0.51
C VAL A 13 -0.94 8.00 -1.74
N LEU A 14 -2.13 7.60 -2.17
CA LEU A 14 -2.32 6.80 -3.37
C LEU A 14 -3.11 7.63 -4.38
N GLU A 15 -2.46 8.04 -5.45
CA GLU A 15 -3.05 8.86 -6.50
C GLU A 15 -2.99 8.11 -7.84
N GLY A 16 -4.17 7.71 -8.35
CA GLY A 16 -4.24 7.02 -9.63
C GLY A 16 -3.39 5.77 -9.68
N GLU A 17 -2.73 5.56 -10.80
CA GLU A 17 -1.81 4.45 -11.00
C GLU A 17 -0.39 4.89 -10.64
N GLY A 18 0.44 3.95 -10.25
CA GLY A 18 1.85 4.19 -9.98
C GLY A 18 2.23 3.87 -8.55
N ASN A 19 3.11 4.68 -7.99
CA ASN A 19 3.69 4.43 -6.68
C ASN A 19 2.83 4.93 -5.53
N LEU A 20 3.00 4.30 -4.38
CA LEU A 20 2.50 4.81 -3.12
C LEU A 20 3.47 5.88 -2.63
N HIS A 21 2.98 7.08 -2.36
CA HIS A 21 3.80 8.17 -1.86
C HIS A 21 3.72 8.22 -0.34
N VAL A 22 4.88 8.24 0.31
CA VAL A 22 4.97 8.39 1.76
C VAL A 22 5.44 9.80 2.05
N ARG A 23 4.68 10.53 2.86
CA ARG A 23 4.95 11.93 3.18
C ARG A 23 5.00 12.15 4.69
N SER A 24 5.69 13.20 5.11
CA SER A 24 5.65 13.64 6.49
C SER A 24 4.27 14.20 6.83
N PRO A 25 3.93 14.39 8.13
CA PRO A 25 2.67 15.06 8.50
C PRO A 25 2.52 16.45 7.90
N ARG A 26 3.61 17.10 7.53
CA ARG A 26 3.60 18.43 6.88
C ARG A 26 3.46 18.35 5.36
N GLY A 27 3.43 17.15 4.80
CA GLY A 27 3.30 16.95 3.35
C GLY A 27 4.63 16.87 2.60
N GLU A 28 5.75 16.84 3.27
CA GLU A 28 7.06 16.72 2.63
C GLU A 28 7.31 15.30 2.15
N PRO A 29 7.90 15.10 0.96
CA PRO A 29 8.18 13.76 0.47
C PRO A 29 9.18 13.04 1.37
N VAL A 30 8.87 11.79 1.73
CA VAL A 30 9.77 10.92 2.48
C VAL A 30 10.33 9.84 1.57
N ARG A 31 9.46 9.13 0.87
CA ARG A 31 9.83 8.09 -0.09
C ARG A 31 8.65 7.74 -0.97
N ASP A 32 8.93 7.03 -2.06
CA ASP A 32 7.91 6.38 -2.88
C ASP A 32 8.11 4.89 -2.81
N ILE A 33 7.00 4.15 -2.79
CA ILE A 33 7.02 2.69 -2.75
C ILE A 33 6.33 2.18 -4.02
N ALA A 34 7.06 1.42 -4.80
CA ALA A 34 6.50 0.78 -5.99
C ALA A 34 5.58 -0.37 -5.59
N PRO A 35 4.56 -0.69 -6.41
CA PRO A 35 3.75 -1.87 -6.15
C PRO A 35 4.62 -3.14 -6.23
N PRO A 36 4.22 -4.21 -5.54
CA PRO A 36 4.93 -5.48 -5.65
C PRO A 36 4.95 -5.96 -7.09
N GLU A 37 5.99 -6.69 -7.47
CA GLU A 37 6.08 -7.24 -8.81
C GLU A 37 4.84 -8.08 -9.14
N GLY A 38 4.23 -7.82 -10.30
CA GLY A 38 3.02 -8.50 -10.73
C GLY A 38 1.74 -7.94 -10.13
N PHE A 39 1.82 -6.83 -9.40
CA PHE A 39 0.65 -6.19 -8.77
C PHE A 39 0.58 -4.71 -9.12
N SER A 40 -0.62 -4.16 -8.97
CA SER A 40 -0.85 -2.71 -8.97
C SER A 40 -1.64 -2.35 -7.73
N PHE A 41 -1.44 -1.12 -7.23
CA PHE A 41 -2.21 -0.64 -6.08
C PHE A 41 -3.65 -0.37 -6.47
N SER A 42 -4.59 -0.74 -5.61
CA SER A 42 -6.01 -0.53 -5.83
C SER A 42 -6.58 0.50 -4.85
N HIS A 43 -6.62 0.16 -3.57
CA HIS A 43 -7.21 1.04 -2.55
C HIS A 43 -6.74 0.63 -1.16
N PHE A 44 -6.94 1.50 -0.18
CA PHE A 44 -6.68 1.16 1.21
C PHE A 44 -7.78 0.24 1.73
N ALA A 45 -7.39 -0.75 2.52
CA ALA A 45 -8.29 -1.71 3.14
C ALA A 45 -8.28 -1.55 4.66
N GLY A 46 -9.45 -1.60 5.28
CA GLY A 46 -9.56 -1.59 6.73
C GLY A 46 -8.87 -0.42 7.42
N PRO A 47 -8.65 -0.50 8.72
CA PRO A 47 -7.85 0.48 9.46
C PRO A 47 -6.36 0.22 9.30
N GLY A 48 -5.55 1.28 9.47
CA GLY A 48 -4.11 1.15 9.43
C GLY A 48 -3.51 1.20 8.04
N ALA A 49 -2.26 0.78 7.95
CA ALA A 49 -1.47 0.84 6.71
C ALA A 49 -1.59 -0.47 5.92
N VAL A 50 -2.79 -0.74 5.42
CA VAL A 50 -3.07 -1.93 4.61
C VAL A 50 -3.62 -1.50 3.27
N LEU A 51 -3.04 -2.06 2.21
CA LEU A 51 -3.47 -1.80 0.83
C LEU A 51 -3.96 -3.08 0.17
N VAL A 52 -5.01 -2.96 -0.62
CA VAL A 52 -5.38 -4.00 -1.56
C VAL A 52 -4.60 -3.78 -2.85
N CYS A 53 -3.90 -4.81 -3.29
CA CYS A 53 -3.18 -4.82 -4.56
C CYS A 53 -3.82 -5.83 -5.49
N ARG A 54 -4.00 -5.43 -6.75
CA ARG A 54 -4.55 -6.31 -7.77
C ARG A 54 -3.42 -7.01 -8.50
N GLY A 55 -3.49 -8.34 -8.55
CA GLY A 55 -2.49 -9.15 -9.25
C GLY A 55 -2.77 -9.24 -10.75
N GLU A 56 -1.72 -9.40 -11.53
CA GLU A 56 -1.83 -9.69 -12.96
C GLU A 56 -2.33 -11.10 -13.20
N ARG A 57 -2.10 -11.99 -12.24
CA ARG A 57 -2.55 -13.39 -12.27
C ARG A 57 -3.03 -13.82 -10.90
N GLU A 58 -3.77 -14.91 -10.86
CA GLU A 58 -4.24 -15.47 -9.60
C GLU A 58 -3.11 -16.17 -8.85
N ILE A 59 -3.12 -15.99 -7.52
CA ILE A 59 -2.26 -16.71 -6.59
C ILE A 59 -3.18 -17.43 -5.63
N GLU A 60 -3.08 -18.74 -5.54
CA GLU A 60 -3.94 -19.58 -4.70
C GLU A 60 -5.44 -19.32 -4.94
N GLY A 61 -5.80 -19.03 -6.20
CA GLY A 61 -7.19 -18.76 -6.58
C GLY A 61 -7.65 -17.32 -6.38
N TRP A 62 -6.79 -16.42 -5.90
CA TRP A 62 -7.14 -15.04 -5.62
C TRP A 62 -6.26 -14.10 -6.42
N ARG A 63 -6.88 -13.08 -7.00
CA ARG A 63 -6.16 -12.05 -7.76
C ARG A 63 -5.85 -10.83 -6.91
N ASP A 64 -6.76 -10.45 -6.02
CA ASP A 64 -6.59 -9.30 -5.14
C ASP A 64 -6.08 -9.76 -3.78
N TRP A 65 -5.07 -9.06 -3.29
CA TRP A 65 -4.41 -9.40 -2.02
C TRP A 65 -4.23 -8.16 -1.16
N GLN A 66 -4.29 -8.36 0.15
CA GLN A 66 -3.98 -7.32 1.12
C GLN A 66 -2.50 -7.36 1.45
N PHE A 67 -1.88 -6.19 1.41
CA PHE A 67 -0.47 -6.00 1.78
C PHE A 67 -0.39 -5.02 2.94
N GLU A 68 0.41 -5.36 3.94
CA GLU A 68 0.78 -4.41 4.98
C GLU A 68 1.93 -3.55 4.49
N VAL A 69 1.84 -2.25 4.77
CA VAL A 69 2.87 -1.28 4.42
C VAL A 69 3.70 -0.98 5.66
N ASP A 70 5.02 -1.19 5.56
CA ASP A 70 5.95 -0.66 6.54
C ASP A 70 6.45 0.68 5.99
N ALA A 71 5.85 1.77 6.44
CA ALA A 71 6.15 3.09 5.92
C ALA A 71 7.57 3.56 6.27
N ALA A 72 8.08 3.14 7.42
CA ALA A 72 9.44 3.49 7.85
C ALA A 72 10.49 2.78 7.02
N ALA A 73 10.31 1.49 6.77
CA ALA A 73 11.24 0.69 5.98
C ALA A 73 11.04 0.83 4.47
N GLY A 74 9.85 1.24 4.03
CA GLY A 74 9.50 1.32 2.62
C GLY A 74 9.22 -0.04 2.00
N THR A 75 8.70 -0.98 2.77
CA THR A 75 8.46 -2.35 2.33
C THR A 75 6.98 -2.73 2.40
N LEU A 76 6.61 -3.77 1.65
CA LEU A 76 5.27 -4.31 1.60
C LEU A 76 5.33 -5.80 1.92
N ARG A 77 4.32 -6.29 2.65
CA ARG A 77 4.21 -7.71 3.01
C ARG A 77 2.82 -8.22 2.68
N ARG A 78 2.72 -9.27 1.87
CA ARG A 78 1.45 -9.91 1.54
C ARG A 78 0.91 -10.63 2.78
N VAL A 79 -0.35 -10.38 3.15
CA VAL A 79 -0.92 -10.91 4.39
C VAL A 79 -2.15 -11.78 4.19
N ALA A 80 -3.06 -11.40 3.31
CA ALA A 80 -4.31 -12.15 3.13
C ALA A 80 -4.95 -11.84 1.78
N PRO A 81 -5.77 -12.77 1.24
CA PRO A 81 -6.59 -12.43 0.08
C PRO A 81 -7.56 -11.32 0.42
N ALA A 82 -7.87 -10.50 -0.59
CA ALA A 82 -8.87 -9.44 -0.46
C ALA A 82 -10.17 -9.92 -1.13
N TRP A 83 -11.07 -10.45 -0.32
CA TRP A 83 -12.35 -10.95 -0.80
C TRP A 83 -13.51 -10.05 -0.45
#